data_bc690c4f7e9b24414d84b9575fa39c52
#
_entry.id   bc690c4f7e9b24414d84b9575fa39c52
#
_cell.length_a   1.000
_cell.length_b   1.000
_cell.length_c   1.000
_cell.angle_alpha   90.00
_cell.angle_beta   90.00
_cell.angle_gamma   90.00
#
_symmetry.space_group_name_H-M   'P 1'
#
loop_
_entity.id
_entity.type
_entity.pdbx_description
1 polymer ?
#
loop_
_entity_poly.entity_id
_entity_poly.type
_entity_poly.pdbx_seq_one_letter_code
_entity_poly.pdbx_strand_id
1 'polypeptide(L)'
;MRAAIIGIGAIARMHAQALADIPGVELVAATCRTEEKGKAFATDFNCDWYPDAAAMLRRSKPDFVTVATPSGAHLDATLAAIRRGVPVICEKPLEITLKRIDRMIAMAEKKGVPLGAIFPQRFNPVIRTLHDAAAAGRFGQLAIAASYVPWWRDDAYYGPGRWQGTKAMDGGGALMNQSIHGVDALQ
;
A
#
# COMPACT_ATOMS: atom_id res chain seq x y z
N MET A 1 15.94 -5.05 10.83
CA MET A 1 15.23 -3.79 10.54
C MET A 1 13.89 -3.81 11.25
N ARG A 2 13.45 -2.68 11.78
CA ARG A 2 12.21 -2.52 12.54
C ARG A 2 11.12 -1.97 11.61
N ALA A 3 10.08 -2.74 11.34
CA ALA A 3 8.95 -2.34 10.51
C ALA A 3 7.74 -1.94 11.36
N ALA A 4 6.91 -1.02 10.88
CA ALA A 4 5.60 -0.77 11.48
C ALA A 4 4.53 -0.62 10.40
N ILE A 5 3.26 -0.84 10.78
CA ILE A 5 2.12 -0.80 9.86
C ILE A 5 1.13 0.30 10.27
N ILE A 6 0.76 1.15 9.33
CA ILE A 6 -0.28 2.17 9.50
C ILE A 6 -1.56 1.72 8.78
N GLY A 7 -2.59 1.40 9.55
CA GLY A 7 -3.85 0.85 9.04
C GLY A 7 -3.92 -0.67 9.20
N ILE A 8 -4.94 -1.15 9.89
CA ILE A 8 -5.13 -2.58 10.19
C ILE A 8 -6.40 -3.06 9.47
N GLY A 9 -6.24 -3.47 8.22
CA GLY A 9 -7.25 -4.11 7.39
C GLY A 9 -6.80 -5.50 6.92
N ALA A 10 -7.53 -6.08 5.98
CA ALA A 10 -7.18 -7.39 5.41
C ALA A 10 -5.76 -7.40 4.81
N ILE A 11 -5.40 -6.33 4.07
CA ILE A 11 -4.08 -6.23 3.43
C ILE A 11 -2.95 -6.08 4.46
N ALA A 12 -3.20 -5.45 5.60
CA ALA A 12 -2.19 -5.31 6.65
C ALA A 12 -1.74 -6.66 7.23
N ARG A 13 -2.64 -7.65 7.29
CA ARG A 13 -2.28 -9.02 7.69
C ARG A 13 -1.34 -9.68 6.70
N MET A 14 -1.56 -9.46 5.39
CA MET A 14 -0.65 -9.94 4.35
C MET A 14 0.73 -9.27 4.46
N HIS A 15 0.77 -7.97 4.76
CA HIS A 15 2.03 -7.26 5.02
C HIS A 15 2.75 -7.83 6.23
N ALA A 16 2.03 -8.06 7.34
CA ALA A 16 2.63 -8.62 8.56
C ALA A 16 3.22 -10.01 8.32
N GLN A 17 2.52 -10.87 7.57
CA GLN A 17 3.02 -12.18 7.16
C GLN A 17 4.26 -12.06 6.27
N ALA A 18 4.21 -11.22 5.24
CA ALA A 18 5.33 -11.00 4.33
C ALA A 18 6.56 -10.43 5.07
N LEU A 19 6.37 -9.54 6.04
CA LEU A 19 7.47 -9.01 6.86
C LEU A 19 8.10 -10.09 7.73
N ALA A 20 7.31 -11.03 8.25
CA ALA A 20 7.81 -12.15 9.05
C ALA A 20 8.68 -13.13 8.23
N ASP A 21 8.44 -13.21 6.91
CA ASP A 21 9.19 -14.05 5.99
C ASP A 21 10.54 -13.44 5.58
N ILE A 22 10.80 -12.16 5.91
CA ILE A 22 12.04 -11.47 5.53
C ILE A 22 13.07 -11.57 6.65
N PRO A 23 14.20 -12.26 6.44
CA PRO A 23 15.24 -12.39 7.45
C PRO A 23 15.73 -11.02 7.95
N GLY A 24 15.77 -10.84 9.27
CA GLY A 24 16.26 -9.61 9.89
C GLY A 24 15.28 -8.44 9.88
N VAL A 25 14.02 -8.66 9.47
CA VAL A 25 12.91 -7.71 9.63
C VAL A 25 12.02 -8.15 10.78
N GLU A 26 11.65 -7.22 11.64
CA GLU A 26 10.75 -7.41 12.78
C GLU A 26 9.60 -6.41 12.68
N LEU A 27 8.36 -6.89 12.76
CA LEU A 27 7.19 -6.04 12.91
C LEU A 27 7.09 -5.60 14.37
N VAL A 28 7.42 -4.36 14.65
CA VAL A 28 7.48 -3.85 16.04
C VAL A 28 6.22 -3.12 16.47
N ALA A 29 5.43 -2.59 15.53
CA ALA A 29 4.26 -1.81 15.87
C ALA A 29 3.22 -1.75 14.76
N ALA A 30 1.95 -1.56 15.15
CA ALA A 30 0.87 -1.24 14.22
C ALA A 30 -0.07 -0.19 14.81
N THR A 31 -0.80 0.53 13.95
CA THR A 31 -1.78 1.52 14.38
C THR A 31 -3.08 1.45 13.60
N CYS A 32 -4.18 1.57 14.31
CA CYS A 32 -5.50 1.81 13.76
C CYS A 32 -6.38 2.54 14.79
N ARG A 33 -7.51 3.09 14.34
CA ARG A 33 -8.44 3.85 15.18
C ARG A 33 -9.26 3.01 16.14
N THR A 34 -9.43 1.72 15.86
CA THR A 34 -10.26 0.80 16.66
C THR A 34 -9.37 0.01 17.59
N GLU A 35 -9.46 0.27 18.90
CA GLU A 35 -8.62 -0.34 19.93
C GLU A 35 -8.70 -1.87 19.93
N GLU A 36 -9.92 -2.41 19.92
CA GLU A 36 -10.16 -3.86 19.94
C GLU A 36 -9.44 -4.56 18.76
N LYS A 37 -9.63 -4.04 17.53
CA LYS A 37 -8.97 -4.57 16.33
C LYS A 37 -7.46 -4.42 16.41
N GLY A 38 -7.00 -3.31 16.97
CA GLY A 38 -5.58 -3.02 17.13
C GLY A 38 -4.91 -3.97 18.09
N LYS A 39 -5.50 -4.21 19.25
CA LYS A 39 -4.99 -5.15 20.26
C LYS A 39 -5.00 -6.60 19.76
N ALA A 40 -6.08 -7.02 19.08
CA ALA A 40 -6.13 -8.34 18.45
C ALA A 40 -5.02 -8.55 17.43
N PHE A 41 -4.81 -7.56 16.54
CA PHE A 41 -3.71 -7.61 15.57
C PHE A 41 -2.33 -7.66 16.25
N ALA A 42 -2.13 -6.87 17.29
CA ALA A 42 -0.87 -6.83 18.04
C ALA A 42 -0.57 -8.19 18.71
N THR A 43 -1.59 -8.86 19.24
CA THR A 43 -1.48 -10.21 19.76
C THR A 43 -1.14 -11.23 18.67
N ASP A 44 -1.85 -11.19 17.54
CA ASP A 44 -1.65 -12.14 16.43
C ASP A 44 -0.24 -12.07 15.82
N PHE A 45 0.35 -10.87 15.80
CA PHE A 45 1.64 -10.61 15.14
C PHE A 45 2.77 -10.21 16.10
N ASN A 46 2.56 -10.36 17.41
CA ASN A 46 3.54 -10.09 18.46
C ASN A 46 4.20 -8.70 18.31
N CYS A 47 3.38 -7.65 18.18
CA CYS A 47 3.85 -6.27 18.05
C CYS A 47 3.06 -5.33 18.97
N ASP A 48 3.51 -4.09 19.13
CA ASP A 48 2.80 -3.07 19.90
C ASP A 48 1.66 -2.44 19.08
N TRP A 49 0.51 -2.23 19.70
CA TRP A 49 -0.54 -1.39 19.12
C TRP A 49 -0.49 0.04 19.66
N TYR A 50 -0.78 1.00 18.77
CA TYR A 50 -0.91 2.41 19.11
C TYR A 50 -2.20 3.00 18.53
N PRO A 51 -2.85 3.96 19.22
CA PRO A 51 -4.11 4.56 18.76
C PRO A 51 -3.93 5.48 17.54
N ASP A 52 -2.73 6.01 17.33
CA ASP A 52 -2.40 6.92 16.24
C ASP A 52 -0.97 6.75 15.73
N ALA A 53 -0.75 7.17 14.47
CA ALA A 53 0.54 7.05 13.81
C ALA A 53 1.63 7.92 14.46
N ALA A 54 1.28 9.07 15.01
CA ALA A 54 2.27 9.96 15.62
C ALA A 54 2.85 9.38 16.91
N ALA A 55 2.01 8.77 17.75
CA ALA A 55 2.43 8.05 18.95
C ALA A 55 3.26 6.82 18.57
N MET A 56 2.80 6.04 17.59
CA MET A 56 3.51 4.86 17.09
C MET A 56 4.92 5.23 16.62
N LEU A 57 5.04 6.16 15.67
CA LEU A 57 6.32 6.57 15.08
C LEU A 57 7.31 7.13 16.13
N ARG A 58 6.78 7.84 17.14
CA ARG A 58 7.61 8.41 18.21
C ARG A 58 8.16 7.35 19.16
N ARG A 59 7.33 6.36 19.51
CA ARG A 59 7.67 5.37 20.55
C ARG A 59 8.37 4.14 19.98
N SER A 60 7.86 3.59 18.87
CA SER A 60 8.44 2.38 18.26
C SER A 60 9.69 2.64 17.42
N LYS A 61 9.88 3.89 16.92
CA LYS A 61 11.05 4.30 16.10
C LYS A 61 11.36 3.29 15.00
N PRO A 62 10.42 3.03 14.08
CA PRO A 62 10.63 2.06 13.01
C PRO A 62 11.63 2.58 11.99
N ASP A 63 12.37 1.67 11.35
CA ASP A 63 13.26 1.96 10.23
C ASP A 63 12.47 2.28 8.96
N PHE A 64 11.26 1.69 8.81
CA PHE A 64 10.32 2.00 7.74
C PHE A 64 8.89 1.66 8.17
N VAL A 65 7.92 2.18 7.43
CA VAL A 65 6.50 1.82 7.63
C VAL A 65 5.86 1.33 6.34
N THR A 66 4.88 0.45 6.48
CA THR A 66 3.92 0.18 5.42
C THR A 66 2.60 0.89 5.71
N VAL A 67 2.01 1.52 4.68
CA VAL A 67 0.71 2.19 4.77
C VAL A 67 -0.33 1.31 4.11
N ALA A 68 -1.28 0.83 4.90
CA ALA A 68 -2.34 -0.10 4.53
C ALA A 68 -3.74 0.41 4.95
N THR A 69 -3.90 1.72 4.97
CA THR A 69 -5.18 2.40 5.21
C THR A 69 -6.07 2.33 3.96
N PRO A 70 -7.35 2.75 4.02
CA PRO A 70 -8.12 3.01 2.81
C PRO A 70 -7.42 4.01 1.88
N SER A 71 -7.59 3.87 0.55
CA SER A 71 -6.85 4.64 -0.46
C SER A 71 -6.89 6.16 -0.23
N GLY A 72 -8.05 6.72 0.06
CA GLY A 72 -8.19 8.16 0.35
C GLY A 72 -7.61 8.63 1.69
N ALA A 73 -7.03 7.74 2.48
CA ALA A 73 -6.35 8.07 3.74
C ALA A 73 -4.82 7.85 3.67
N HIS A 74 -4.27 7.48 2.51
CA HIS A 74 -2.84 7.24 2.33
C HIS A 74 -2.00 8.50 2.56
N LEU A 75 -2.47 9.66 2.07
CA LEU A 75 -1.73 10.93 2.19
C LEU A 75 -1.35 11.24 3.63
N ASP A 76 -2.30 11.26 4.54
CA ASP A 76 -2.06 11.72 5.91
C ASP A 76 -1.14 10.74 6.65
N ALA A 77 -1.35 9.43 6.46
CA ALA A 77 -0.51 8.38 7.00
C ALA A 77 0.94 8.49 6.49
N THR A 78 1.10 8.63 5.18
CA THR A 78 2.41 8.77 4.53
C THR A 78 3.14 10.03 4.98
N LEU A 79 2.46 11.18 5.00
CA LEU A 79 3.07 12.44 5.44
C LEU A 79 3.47 12.39 6.92
N ALA A 80 2.73 11.68 7.77
CA ALA A 80 3.10 11.52 9.17
C ALA A 80 4.47 10.82 9.34
N ALA A 81 4.74 9.79 8.53
CA ALA A 81 6.01 9.07 8.53
C ALA A 81 7.14 9.91 7.89
N ILE A 82 6.94 10.44 6.68
CA ILE A 82 7.95 11.19 5.94
C ILE A 82 8.42 12.43 6.72
N ARG A 83 7.51 13.15 7.39
CA ARG A 83 7.89 14.31 8.24
C ARG A 83 8.86 13.94 9.36
N ARG A 84 8.90 12.69 9.78
CA ARG A 84 9.80 12.14 10.80
C ARG A 84 11.05 11.47 10.21
N GLY A 85 11.22 11.53 8.90
CA GLY A 85 12.35 10.92 8.22
C GLY A 85 12.22 9.39 8.07
N VAL A 86 11.01 8.83 8.23
CA VAL A 86 10.79 7.39 8.15
C VAL A 86 10.36 7.00 6.73
N PRO A 87 11.10 6.09 6.05
CA PRO A 87 10.76 5.54 4.75
C PRO A 87 9.38 4.90 4.73
N VAL A 88 8.69 5.01 3.59
CA VAL A 88 7.30 4.55 3.42
C VAL A 88 7.17 3.63 2.22
N ILE A 89 6.51 2.50 2.44
CA ILE A 89 5.98 1.63 1.40
C ILE A 89 4.45 1.74 1.49
N CYS A 90 3.82 2.34 0.48
CA CYS A 90 2.39 2.63 0.50
C CYS A 90 1.62 1.67 -0.40
N GLU A 91 0.46 1.20 0.05
CA GLU A 91 -0.46 0.42 -0.77
C GLU A 91 -0.96 1.20 -1.98
N LYS A 92 -1.34 0.42 -3.00
CA LYS A 92 -1.94 0.96 -4.23
C LYS A 92 -3.45 1.28 -4.01
N PRO A 93 -4.00 2.23 -4.75
CA PRO A 93 -3.30 3.30 -5.47
C PRO A 93 -2.54 4.17 -4.46
N LEU A 94 -1.47 4.83 -4.90
CA LEU A 94 -0.69 5.65 -3.97
C LEU A 94 -1.55 6.70 -3.27
N GLU A 95 -2.57 7.24 -3.98
CA GLU A 95 -3.65 8.08 -3.46
C GLU A 95 -4.78 8.20 -4.49
N ILE A 96 -5.90 8.80 -4.13
CA ILE A 96 -7.09 8.89 -4.99
C ILE A 96 -7.11 10.09 -5.94
N THR A 97 -6.18 11.05 -5.81
CA THR A 97 -6.04 12.18 -6.72
C THR A 97 -4.57 12.53 -6.97
N LEU A 98 -4.24 12.99 -8.19
CA LEU A 98 -2.90 13.42 -8.56
C LEU A 98 -2.37 14.50 -7.62
N LYS A 99 -3.17 15.52 -7.29
CA LYS A 99 -2.79 16.59 -6.36
C LYS A 99 -2.32 16.06 -5.00
N ARG A 100 -2.93 14.97 -4.51
CA ARG A 100 -2.56 14.35 -3.23
C ARG A 100 -1.29 13.50 -3.39
N ILE A 101 -1.13 12.83 -4.54
CA ILE A 101 0.09 12.11 -4.90
C ILE A 101 1.27 13.09 -4.98
N ASP A 102 1.12 14.20 -5.69
CA ASP A 102 2.16 15.23 -5.84
C ASP A 102 2.63 15.75 -4.49
N ARG A 103 1.71 15.94 -3.53
CA ARG A 103 2.06 16.34 -2.15
C ARG A 103 2.88 15.27 -1.42
N MET A 104 2.62 13.99 -1.65
CA MET A 104 3.40 12.89 -1.06
C MET A 104 4.81 12.89 -1.64
N ILE A 105 4.92 12.94 -2.96
CA ILE A 105 6.20 12.95 -3.69
C ILE A 105 7.04 14.16 -3.28
N ALA A 106 6.48 15.37 -3.38
CA ALA A 106 7.19 16.60 -3.04
C ALA A 106 7.69 16.61 -1.58
N MET A 107 6.93 16.01 -0.64
CA MET A 107 7.38 15.92 0.75
C MET A 107 8.50 14.88 0.89
N ALA A 108 8.42 13.76 0.20
CA ALA A 108 9.44 12.73 0.21
C ALA A 108 10.77 13.26 -0.33
N GLU A 109 10.73 13.92 -1.48
CA GLU A 109 11.88 14.60 -2.09
C GLU A 109 12.49 15.67 -1.17
N LYS A 110 11.64 16.58 -0.66
CA LYS A 110 12.08 17.64 0.26
C LYS A 110 12.79 17.10 1.50
N LYS A 111 12.39 15.95 1.97
CA LYS A 111 12.96 15.31 3.18
C LYS A 111 14.07 14.32 2.87
N GLY A 112 14.30 13.97 1.61
CA GLY A 112 15.23 12.91 1.21
C GLY A 112 14.81 11.52 1.75
N VAL A 113 13.49 11.27 1.87
CA VAL A 113 12.94 10.04 2.45
C VAL A 113 12.37 9.16 1.33
N PRO A 114 12.75 7.88 1.25
CA PRO A 114 12.20 6.96 0.27
C PRO A 114 10.68 6.79 0.41
N LEU A 115 9.98 6.88 -0.72
CA LEU A 115 8.56 6.58 -0.87
C LEU A 115 8.37 5.58 -2.01
N GLY A 116 7.84 4.40 -1.71
CA GLY A 116 7.52 3.36 -2.68
C GLY A 116 6.02 3.07 -2.71
N ALA A 117 5.50 2.70 -3.88
CA ALA A 117 4.14 2.19 -4.05
C ALA A 117 4.18 0.67 -4.28
N ILE A 118 3.17 -0.05 -3.78
CA ILE A 118 3.10 -1.51 -3.89
C ILE A 118 2.40 -1.92 -5.19
N PHE A 119 3.17 -2.49 -6.12
CA PHE A 119 2.68 -3.12 -7.34
C PHE A 119 3.24 -4.54 -7.45
N PRO A 120 2.63 -5.54 -6.79
CA PRO A 120 3.21 -6.87 -6.64
C PRO A 120 3.34 -7.63 -7.98
N GLN A 121 2.56 -7.29 -8.99
CA GLN A 121 2.67 -7.89 -10.32
C GLN A 121 4.04 -7.67 -10.96
N ARG A 122 4.73 -6.59 -10.64
CA ARG A 122 6.11 -6.31 -11.10
C ARG A 122 7.14 -7.35 -10.63
N PHE A 123 6.80 -8.12 -9.59
CA PHE A 123 7.64 -9.20 -9.03
C PHE A 123 7.17 -10.59 -9.47
N ASN A 124 6.04 -10.69 -10.21
CA ASN A 124 5.58 -11.96 -10.75
C ASN A 124 6.54 -12.42 -11.88
N PRO A 125 7.12 -13.64 -11.81
CA PRO A 125 8.08 -14.10 -12.81
C PRO A 125 7.55 -14.08 -14.24
N VAL A 126 6.27 -14.38 -14.45
CA VAL A 126 5.63 -14.36 -15.78
C VAL A 126 5.55 -12.94 -16.31
N ILE A 127 5.11 -11.98 -15.49
CA ILE A 127 5.03 -10.56 -15.89
C ILE A 127 6.42 -9.99 -16.16
N ARG A 128 7.42 -10.37 -15.36
CA ARG A 128 8.82 -9.97 -15.61
C ARG A 128 9.33 -10.52 -16.95
N THR A 129 9.07 -11.79 -17.24
CA THR A 129 9.46 -12.40 -18.53
C THR A 129 8.79 -11.68 -19.70
N LEU A 130 7.50 -11.33 -19.56
CA LEU A 130 6.76 -10.58 -20.58
C LEU A 130 7.36 -9.17 -20.78
N HIS A 131 7.61 -8.44 -19.70
CA HIS A 131 8.27 -7.14 -19.72
C HIS A 131 9.64 -7.21 -20.41
N ASP A 132 10.49 -8.15 -20.03
CA ASP A 132 11.83 -8.29 -20.58
C ASP A 132 11.79 -8.64 -22.07
N ALA A 133 10.83 -9.46 -22.52
CA ALA A 133 10.62 -9.76 -23.92
C ALA A 133 10.14 -8.53 -24.71
N ALA A 134 9.26 -7.72 -24.14
CA ALA A 134 8.80 -6.47 -24.74
C ALA A 134 9.95 -5.46 -24.87
N ALA A 135 10.70 -5.24 -23.78
CA ALA A 135 11.85 -4.34 -23.75
C ALA A 135 12.96 -4.76 -24.73
N ALA A 136 13.14 -6.06 -24.94
CA ALA A 136 14.07 -6.62 -25.94
C ALA A 136 13.53 -6.55 -27.38
N GLY A 137 12.36 -5.97 -27.62
CA GLY A 137 11.76 -5.85 -28.95
C GLY A 137 11.28 -7.16 -29.57
N ARG A 138 11.11 -8.23 -28.77
CA ARG A 138 10.76 -9.56 -29.25
C ARG A 138 9.37 -9.65 -29.90
N PHE A 139 8.50 -8.68 -29.60
CA PHE A 139 7.16 -8.59 -30.21
C PHE A 139 7.11 -7.69 -31.45
N GLY A 140 8.24 -7.14 -31.88
CA GLY A 140 8.28 -6.15 -32.93
C GLY A 140 7.55 -4.87 -32.58
N GLN A 141 6.88 -4.24 -33.54
CA GLN A 141 6.06 -3.06 -33.29
C GLN A 141 4.75 -3.46 -32.61
N LEU A 142 4.58 -3.08 -31.34
CA LEU A 142 3.35 -3.33 -30.61
C LEU A 142 2.21 -2.50 -31.20
N ALA A 143 1.17 -3.16 -31.68
CA ALA A 143 -0.04 -2.51 -32.19
C ALA A 143 -1.13 -2.40 -31.12
N ILE A 144 -1.26 -3.42 -30.26
CA ILE A 144 -2.26 -3.48 -29.21
C ILE A 144 -1.67 -4.24 -28.01
N ALA A 145 -1.94 -3.72 -26.82
CA ALA A 145 -1.80 -4.46 -25.56
C ALA A 145 -3.11 -4.33 -24.76
N ALA A 146 -3.56 -5.41 -24.16
CA ALA A 146 -4.82 -5.45 -23.41
C ALA A 146 -4.67 -6.22 -22.09
N SER A 147 -5.32 -5.72 -21.05
CA SER A 147 -5.46 -6.41 -19.78
C SER A 147 -6.93 -6.61 -19.44
N TYR A 148 -7.30 -7.84 -19.16
CA TYR A 148 -8.67 -8.22 -18.79
C TYR A 148 -8.71 -8.53 -17.30
N VAL A 149 -9.60 -7.86 -16.55
CA VAL A 149 -9.72 -8.00 -15.10
C VAL A 149 -11.16 -8.40 -14.73
N PRO A 150 -11.61 -9.63 -15.04
CA PRO A 150 -12.98 -10.09 -14.78
C PRO A 150 -13.11 -10.56 -13.32
N TRP A 151 -12.77 -9.72 -12.36
CA TRP A 151 -12.85 -10.05 -10.94
C TRP A 151 -14.21 -9.72 -10.37
N TRP A 152 -14.95 -10.74 -9.97
CA TRP A 152 -16.21 -10.57 -9.28
C TRP A 152 -16.00 -9.97 -7.86
N ARG A 153 -16.89 -9.05 -7.49
CA ARG A 153 -17.06 -8.55 -6.13
C ARG A 153 -18.56 -8.52 -5.83
N ASP A 154 -18.95 -9.17 -4.74
CA ASP A 154 -20.32 -9.19 -4.28
C ASP A 154 -20.74 -7.84 -3.66
N ASP A 155 -22.04 -7.70 -3.36
CA ASP A 155 -22.58 -6.50 -2.75
C ASP A 155 -22.02 -6.26 -1.34
N ALA A 156 -21.62 -7.32 -0.61
CA ALA A 156 -21.02 -7.19 0.71
C ALA A 156 -19.65 -6.49 0.66
N TYR A 157 -18.93 -6.58 -0.45
CA TYR A 157 -17.67 -5.84 -0.65
C TYR A 157 -17.90 -4.33 -0.69
N TYR A 158 -19.05 -3.88 -1.20
CA TYR A 158 -19.44 -2.47 -1.33
C TYR A 158 -20.51 -2.05 -0.32
N GLY A 159 -20.85 -2.92 0.64
CA GLY A 159 -21.95 -2.75 1.57
C GLY A 159 -21.80 -1.57 2.55
N PRO A 160 -22.81 -1.33 3.37
CA PRO A 160 -22.82 -0.24 4.34
C PRO A 160 -21.58 -0.26 5.26
N GLY A 161 -20.98 0.92 5.47
CA GLY A 161 -19.77 1.06 6.30
C GLY A 161 -18.46 0.66 5.61
N ARG A 162 -18.51 0.20 4.36
CA ARG A 162 -17.30 -0.04 3.54
C ARG A 162 -16.85 1.27 2.90
N TRP A 163 -15.55 1.40 2.72
CA TRP A 163 -14.97 2.53 1.99
C TRP A 163 -14.89 2.29 0.48
N GLN A 164 -14.86 1.01 0.08
CA GLN A 164 -14.82 0.61 -1.31
C GLN A 164 -16.07 1.11 -2.06
N GLY A 165 -15.90 1.54 -3.30
CA GLY A 165 -16.96 2.12 -4.12
C GLY A 165 -17.32 3.58 -3.78
N THR A 166 -16.76 4.18 -2.73
CA THR A 166 -17.01 5.59 -2.39
C THR A 166 -16.02 6.50 -3.11
N LYS A 167 -16.50 7.60 -3.71
CA LYS A 167 -15.59 8.58 -4.36
C LYS A 167 -14.57 9.17 -3.39
N ALA A 168 -14.94 9.33 -2.12
CA ALA A 168 -14.10 9.97 -1.11
C ALA A 168 -12.91 9.12 -0.67
N MET A 169 -13.03 7.79 -0.71
CA MET A 169 -12.00 6.90 -0.16
C MET A 169 -11.46 5.88 -1.16
N ASP A 170 -12.24 5.53 -2.20
CA ASP A 170 -11.84 4.61 -3.27
C ASP A 170 -11.39 5.36 -4.54
N GLY A 171 -11.94 6.57 -4.76
CA GLY A 171 -11.53 7.50 -5.82
C GLY A 171 -12.14 7.17 -7.18
N GLY A 172 -11.70 6.11 -7.83
CA GLY A 172 -12.02 5.75 -9.22
C GLY A 172 -12.67 4.38 -9.42
N GLY A 173 -13.23 3.77 -8.37
CA GLY A 173 -13.95 2.50 -8.45
C GLY A 173 -13.09 1.34 -8.98
N ALA A 174 -13.68 0.49 -9.83
CA ALA A 174 -13.02 -0.72 -10.32
C ALA A 174 -11.70 -0.46 -11.05
N LEU A 175 -11.58 0.64 -11.80
CA LEU A 175 -10.36 0.98 -12.51
C LEU A 175 -9.19 1.23 -11.56
N MET A 176 -9.39 2.06 -10.53
CA MET A 176 -8.34 2.41 -9.57
C MET A 176 -8.10 1.32 -8.53
N ASN A 177 -9.15 0.67 -8.06
CA ASN A 177 -9.02 -0.28 -6.96
C ASN A 177 -8.59 -1.67 -7.42
N GLN A 178 -9.18 -2.18 -8.51
CA GLN A 178 -8.96 -3.54 -9.00
C GLN A 178 -8.03 -3.57 -10.20
N SER A 179 -8.33 -2.78 -11.24
CA SER A 179 -7.65 -2.86 -12.52
C SER A 179 -6.30 -2.14 -12.56
N ILE A 180 -5.93 -1.41 -11.52
CA ILE A 180 -4.68 -0.66 -11.47
C ILE A 180 -3.45 -1.57 -11.66
N HIS A 181 -3.51 -2.82 -11.24
CA HIS A 181 -2.44 -3.79 -11.47
C HIS A 181 -2.27 -4.12 -12.96
N GLY A 182 -3.39 -4.19 -13.71
CA GLY A 182 -3.36 -4.36 -15.16
C GLY A 182 -2.84 -3.13 -15.88
N VAL A 183 -3.24 -1.93 -15.42
CA VAL A 183 -2.73 -0.65 -15.95
C VAL A 183 -1.22 -0.57 -15.74
N ASP A 184 -0.74 -0.90 -14.54
CA ASP A 184 0.69 -0.91 -14.21
C ASP A 184 1.47 -1.92 -15.08
N ALA A 185 0.90 -3.10 -15.34
CA ALA A 185 1.55 -4.12 -16.17
C ALA A 185 1.60 -3.77 -17.67
N LEU A 186 0.76 -2.83 -18.13
CA LEU A 186 0.73 -2.37 -19.52
C LEU A 186 1.71 -1.22 -19.81
N GLN A 187 2.31 -0.61 -18.78
CA GLN A 187 3.32 0.45 -18.91
C GLN A 187 4.72 -0.10 -19.17
#